data_f88eec81636ffd8c4bdd53696f20ac43
#
_entry.id   f88eec81636ffd8c4bdd53696f20ac43
#
_cell.length_a   1.000
_cell.length_b   1.000
_cell.length_c   1.000
_cell.angle_alpha   90.00
_cell.angle_beta   90.00
_cell.angle_gamma   90.00
#
_symmetry.space_group_name_H-M   'P 1'
#
loop_
_entity.id
_entity.type
_entity.pdbx_description
1 polymer ?
#
loop_
_entity_poly.entity_id
_entity_poly.type
_entity_poly.pdbx_seq_one_letter_code
_entity_poly.pdbx_strand_id
1 'polypeptide(L)'
;MSQRTALGRHFVAEGAAPVAVIAKVLSVSRQSLYRTPKVPRTSVGERVPLRLVAPQLPEDWPTMALGPEVVELDVAICTLARRHPAAGYRKVTSRLRRKGYVVNRKRVARLLKAWGFLRARPKNHPKAQGRPFNITRSNELWQTDMTSVWCGEDGWGYFTAVIDCFDRSIIGWSFTNRCRAKDFSPAMTMAWAHAFPYGRDTEEEITVTLRHDNGTQFTSEHYRSSARDLGIKLSRTAYRHPDGNAFIERVFRTMKEEAVWPNDFLSFDEAFEAIMIWLDDYNNERPHDSLGDRTPSEVRAAVLDNHKTAA
;
A
#
# COMPACT_ATOMS: atom_id res chain seq x y z
N MET A 1 -25.69 18.36 -4.28
CA MET A 1 -24.34 18.68 -4.82
C MET A 1 -24.32 20.19 -5.13
N SER A 2 -23.28 20.94 -4.72
CA SER A 2 -23.25 22.38 -5.01
C SER A 2 -23.04 22.63 -6.51
N GLN A 3 -23.70 23.65 -7.05
CA GLN A 3 -23.55 24.06 -8.47
C GLN A 3 -22.08 24.29 -8.85
N ARG A 4 -21.25 24.81 -7.93
CA ARG A 4 -19.81 25.00 -8.12
C ARG A 4 -19.05 23.72 -8.33
N THR A 5 -19.44 22.63 -7.63
CA THR A 5 -18.81 21.32 -7.79
C THR A 5 -19.19 20.68 -9.14
N ALA A 6 -20.44 20.84 -9.59
CA ALA A 6 -20.88 20.36 -10.90
C ALA A 6 -20.15 21.07 -12.04
N LEU A 7 -20.04 22.40 -11.95
CA LEU A 7 -19.31 23.23 -12.91
C LEU A 7 -17.82 22.88 -12.96
N GLY A 8 -17.21 22.66 -11.78
CA GLY A 8 -15.80 22.28 -11.71
C GLY A 8 -15.50 20.92 -12.36
N ARG A 9 -16.41 19.96 -12.25
CA ARG A 9 -16.28 18.66 -12.92
C ARG A 9 -16.40 18.77 -14.44
N HIS A 10 -17.27 19.61 -14.91
CA HIS A 10 -17.39 19.90 -16.33
C HIS A 10 -16.06 20.43 -16.90
N PHE A 11 -15.45 21.43 -16.26
CA PHE A 11 -14.15 21.96 -16.68
C PHE A 11 -13.00 20.94 -16.56
N VAL A 12 -13.08 20.02 -15.60
CA VAL A 12 -12.11 18.91 -15.50
C VAL A 12 -12.27 17.93 -16.67
N ALA A 13 -13.49 17.61 -17.04
CA ALA A 13 -13.80 16.71 -18.17
C ALA A 13 -13.36 17.30 -19.51
N GLU A 14 -13.51 18.60 -19.70
CA GLU A 14 -13.07 19.32 -20.89
C GLU A 14 -11.57 19.60 -20.94
N GLY A 15 -10.83 19.32 -19.85
CA GLY A 15 -9.40 19.63 -19.78
C GLY A 15 -9.07 21.13 -19.81
N ALA A 16 -10.05 21.99 -19.47
CA ALA A 16 -9.96 23.44 -19.58
C ALA A 16 -8.82 24.07 -18.77
N ALA A 17 -8.45 23.44 -17.62
CA ALA A 17 -7.32 23.86 -16.79
C ALA A 17 -6.88 22.73 -15.83
N PRO A 18 -5.68 22.82 -15.22
CA PRO A 18 -5.27 21.88 -14.18
C PRO A 18 -6.25 21.86 -13.01
N VAL A 19 -6.61 20.68 -12.52
CA VAL A 19 -7.61 20.48 -11.45
C VAL A 19 -7.35 21.33 -10.20
N ALA A 20 -6.08 21.59 -9.88
CA ALA A 20 -5.69 22.45 -8.78
C ALA A 20 -6.15 23.91 -8.96
N VAL A 21 -6.12 24.40 -10.20
CA VAL A 21 -6.56 25.76 -10.56
C VAL A 21 -8.09 25.84 -10.50
N ILE A 22 -8.78 24.87 -11.10
CA ILE A 22 -10.25 24.78 -11.08
C ILE A 22 -10.76 24.71 -9.64
N ALA A 23 -10.16 23.90 -8.79
CA ALA A 23 -10.51 23.76 -7.39
C ALA A 23 -10.36 25.10 -6.62
N LYS A 24 -9.27 25.81 -6.87
CA LYS A 24 -8.98 27.10 -6.25
C LYS A 24 -9.96 28.19 -6.70
N VAL A 25 -10.21 28.31 -8.01
CA VAL A 25 -11.11 29.33 -8.60
C VAL A 25 -12.54 29.12 -8.11
N LEU A 26 -13.02 27.89 -8.06
CA LEU A 26 -14.39 27.58 -7.66
C LEU A 26 -14.56 27.42 -6.14
N SER A 27 -13.47 27.54 -5.36
CA SER A 27 -13.45 27.35 -3.90
C SER A 27 -14.05 26.00 -3.49
N VAL A 28 -13.70 24.93 -4.22
CA VAL A 28 -14.11 23.55 -3.93
C VAL A 28 -12.88 22.68 -3.66
N SER A 29 -13.06 21.59 -2.91
CA SER A 29 -11.96 20.65 -2.69
C SER A 29 -11.60 19.93 -3.98
N ARG A 30 -10.31 19.66 -4.24
CA ARG A 30 -9.89 18.85 -5.39
C ARG A 30 -10.58 17.49 -5.42
N GLN A 31 -10.80 16.92 -4.24
CA GLN A 31 -11.45 15.64 -4.06
C GLN A 31 -12.91 15.64 -4.51
N SER A 32 -13.64 16.74 -4.29
CA SER A 32 -15.02 16.87 -4.77
C SER A 32 -15.14 16.94 -6.30
N LEU A 33 -14.06 17.31 -7.01
CA LEU A 33 -14.02 17.36 -8.46
C LEU A 33 -13.83 15.98 -9.11
N TYR A 34 -13.23 15.06 -8.39
CA TYR A 34 -13.03 13.67 -8.85
C TYR A 34 -14.19 12.73 -8.48
N ARG A 35 -15.08 13.12 -7.57
CA ARG A 35 -16.23 12.29 -7.20
C ARG A 35 -17.23 12.19 -8.33
N THR A 36 -17.48 10.98 -8.81
CA THR A 36 -18.64 10.72 -9.68
C THR A 36 -19.92 11.02 -8.92
N PRO A 37 -20.95 11.62 -9.58
CA PRO A 37 -22.25 11.80 -8.96
C PRO A 37 -22.83 10.44 -8.56
N LYS A 38 -23.36 10.31 -7.33
CA LYS A 38 -24.13 9.14 -6.94
C LYS A 38 -25.29 8.97 -7.93
N VAL A 39 -25.29 7.87 -8.67
CA VAL A 39 -26.49 7.43 -9.38
C VAL A 39 -27.52 7.10 -8.31
N PRO A 40 -28.76 7.64 -8.38
CA PRO A 40 -29.80 7.27 -7.42
C PRO A 40 -29.98 5.75 -7.42
N ARG A 41 -29.92 5.12 -6.27
CA ARG A 41 -30.20 3.68 -6.13
C ARG A 41 -31.63 3.41 -6.55
N THR A 42 -31.83 2.94 -7.75
CA THR A 42 -33.02 2.20 -8.14
C THR A 42 -32.74 0.74 -7.83
N SER A 43 -33.48 0.19 -6.88
CA SER A 43 -33.65 -1.22 -6.53
C SER A 43 -32.41 -2.04 -6.19
N VAL A 44 -32.54 -2.78 -5.12
CA VAL A 44 -31.65 -3.85 -4.64
C VAL A 44 -31.43 -4.88 -5.77
N GLY A 45 -30.42 -4.62 -6.60
CA GLY A 45 -29.81 -5.63 -7.45
C GLY A 45 -28.70 -6.31 -6.62
N GLU A 46 -28.65 -7.62 -6.70
CA GLU A 46 -27.67 -8.46 -6.04
C GLU A 46 -26.28 -7.83 -6.07
N ARG A 47 -25.70 -7.62 -4.88
CA ARG A 47 -24.30 -7.26 -4.71
C ARG A 47 -23.50 -8.40 -5.33
N VAL A 48 -22.97 -8.19 -6.50
CA VAL A 48 -21.88 -9.02 -7.00
C VAL A 48 -20.70 -8.70 -6.08
N PRO A 49 -20.27 -9.63 -5.22
CA PRO A 49 -19.05 -9.41 -4.46
C PRO A 49 -17.94 -9.11 -5.47
N LEU A 50 -16.92 -8.33 -5.07
CA LEU A 50 -15.67 -8.11 -5.82
C LEU A 50 -14.91 -9.46 -6.03
N ARG A 51 -15.65 -10.52 -6.30
CA ARG A 51 -15.12 -11.75 -6.86
C ARG A 51 -14.69 -11.39 -8.27
N LEU A 52 -13.38 -11.38 -8.44
CA LEU A 52 -12.66 -11.54 -9.67
C LEU A 52 -13.59 -12.15 -10.76
N VAL A 53 -14.27 -11.28 -11.50
CA VAL A 53 -14.79 -11.69 -12.80
C VAL A 53 -13.54 -12.08 -13.57
N ALA A 54 -13.42 -13.35 -13.90
CA ALA A 54 -12.33 -13.82 -14.73
C ALA A 54 -12.26 -12.86 -15.93
N PRO A 55 -11.12 -12.22 -16.19
CA PRO A 55 -11.04 -11.22 -17.23
C PRO A 55 -11.41 -11.88 -18.55
N GLN A 56 -12.56 -11.53 -19.09
CA GLN A 56 -12.83 -11.84 -20.47
C GLN A 56 -11.82 -11.05 -21.31
N LEU A 57 -11.09 -11.76 -22.15
CA LEU A 57 -10.21 -11.12 -23.12
C LEU A 57 -11.07 -10.17 -23.94
N PRO A 58 -10.60 -8.96 -24.31
CA PRO A 58 -11.29 -8.11 -25.25
C PRO A 58 -11.62 -8.90 -26.52
N GLU A 59 -12.80 -8.70 -27.11
CA GLU A 59 -13.22 -9.40 -28.35
C GLU A 59 -12.25 -9.12 -29.51
N ASP A 60 -11.54 -8.00 -29.46
CA ASP A 60 -10.50 -7.55 -30.39
C ASP A 60 -9.08 -7.96 -29.98
N TRP A 61 -8.93 -8.98 -29.10
CA TRP A 61 -7.63 -9.52 -28.77
C TRP A 61 -6.89 -9.92 -30.04
N PRO A 62 -5.70 -9.35 -30.31
CA PRO A 62 -4.96 -9.72 -31.51
C PRO A 62 -4.56 -11.20 -31.40
N THR A 63 -5.32 -12.04 -32.07
CA THR A 63 -4.98 -13.43 -32.37
C THR A 63 -3.82 -13.43 -33.37
N MET A 64 -2.66 -12.94 -32.98
CA MET A 64 -1.44 -13.27 -33.68
C MET A 64 -1.29 -14.79 -33.56
N ALA A 65 -1.04 -15.45 -34.69
CA ALA A 65 -0.82 -16.89 -34.83
C ALA A 65 0.43 -17.31 -34.02
N LEU A 66 0.29 -17.36 -32.72
CA LEU A 66 1.32 -17.74 -31.76
C LEU A 66 0.88 -19.07 -31.15
N GLY A 67 1.82 -19.98 -30.96
CA GLY A 67 1.54 -21.29 -30.38
C GLY A 67 0.85 -21.17 -28.99
N PRO A 68 0.21 -22.26 -28.51
CA PRO A 68 -0.62 -22.26 -27.30
C PRO A 68 0.12 -21.75 -26.05
N GLU A 69 1.39 -22.04 -25.88
CA GLU A 69 2.21 -21.54 -24.75
C GLU A 69 2.38 -20.02 -24.74
N VAL A 70 2.37 -19.40 -25.92
CA VAL A 70 2.54 -17.95 -26.07
C VAL A 70 1.24 -17.22 -25.71
N VAL A 71 0.10 -17.82 -26.07
CA VAL A 71 -1.23 -17.31 -25.71
C VAL A 71 -1.41 -17.36 -24.19
N GLU A 72 -1.03 -18.44 -23.54
CA GLU A 72 -1.12 -18.60 -22.09
C GLU A 72 -0.30 -17.54 -21.35
N LEU A 73 0.94 -17.29 -21.78
CA LEU A 73 1.80 -16.27 -21.19
C LEU A 73 1.21 -14.85 -21.35
N ASP A 74 0.67 -14.53 -22.50
CA ASP A 74 0.10 -13.22 -22.76
C ASP A 74 -1.19 -12.99 -21.96
N VAL A 75 -2.00 -14.04 -21.78
CA VAL A 75 -3.15 -14.04 -20.87
C VAL A 75 -2.69 -13.81 -19.42
N ALA A 76 -1.66 -14.51 -18.98
CA ALA A 76 -1.11 -14.34 -17.64
C ALA A 76 -0.56 -12.92 -17.40
N ILE A 77 0.12 -12.32 -18.39
CA ILE A 77 0.60 -10.93 -18.31
C ILE A 77 -0.58 -9.97 -18.18
N CYS A 78 -1.60 -10.11 -19.02
CA CYS A 78 -2.79 -9.26 -19.01
C CYS A 78 -3.56 -9.37 -17.69
N THR A 79 -3.77 -10.58 -17.19
CA THR A 79 -4.43 -10.85 -15.91
C THR A 79 -3.70 -10.16 -14.75
N LEU A 80 -2.38 -10.30 -14.69
CA LEU A 80 -1.58 -9.64 -13.66
C LEU A 80 -1.59 -8.12 -13.78
N ALA A 81 -1.57 -7.58 -15.00
CA ALA A 81 -1.63 -6.14 -15.21
C ALA A 81 -2.98 -5.54 -14.77
N ARG A 82 -4.08 -6.25 -15.02
CA ARG A 82 -5.42 -5.85 -14.58
C ARG A 82 -5.59 -5.96 -13.06
N ARG A 83 -5.10 -7.06 -12.48
CA ARG A 83 -5.15 -7.26 -11.03
C ARG A 83 -4.31 -6.25 -10.26
N HIS A 84 -3.20 -5.79 -10.84
CA HIS A 84 -2.25 -4.88 -10.22
C HIS A 84 -1.97 -3.67 -11.14
N PRO A 85 -2.93 -2.76 -11.34
CA PRO A 85 -2.80 -1.67 -12.31
C PRO A 85 -1.70 -0.66 -11.98
N ALA A 86 -1.26 -0.62 -10.72
CA ALA A 86 -0.13 0.18 -10.28
C ALA A 86 1.23 -0.51 -10.50
N ALA A 87 1.24 -1.82 -10.84
CA ALA A 87 2.47 -2.58 -11.03
C ALA A 87 3.11 -2.26 -12.39
N GLY A 88 4.32 -1.72 -12.39
CA GLY A 88 5.11 -1.57 -13.61
C GLY A 88 5.61 -2.92 -14.13
N TYR A 89 6.12 -2.92 -15.39
CA TYR A 89 6.59 -4.14 -16.07
C TYR A 89 7.60 -4.97 -15.27
N ARG A 90 8.41 -4.35 -14.40
CA ARG A 90 9.37 -5.08 -13.55
C ARG A 90 8.65 -5.97 -12.54
N LYS A 91 7.67 -5.43 -11.82
CA LYS A 91 6.87 -6.18 -10.85
C LYS A 91 6.02 -7.25 -11.50
N VAL A 92 5.40 -6.95 -12.65
CA VAL A 92 4.65 -7.95 -13.43
C VAL A 92 5.60 -9.09 -13.86
N THR A 93 6.81 -8.78 -14.32
CA THR A 93 7.80 -9.82 -14.70
C THR A 93 8.21 -10.66 -13.48
N SER A 94 8.46 -10.02 -12.34
CA SER A 94 8.83 -10.74 -11.12
C SER A 94 7.72 -11.68 -10.64
N ARG A 95 6.46 -11.21 -10.62
CA ARG A 95 5.29 -12.04 -10.30
C ARG A 95 5.12 -13.22 -11.26
N LEU A 96 5.35 -13.03 -12.57
CA LEU A 96 5.30 -14.12 -13.55
C LEU A 96 6.37 -15.18 -13.28
N ARG A 97 7.61 -14.75 -13.02
CA ARG A 97 8.72 -15.67 -12.72
C ARG A 97 8.48 -16.47 -11.45
N ARG A 98 7.89 -15.85 -10.42
CA ARG A 98 7.48 -16.52 -9.19
C ARG A 98 6.39 -17.58 -9.43
N LYS A 99 5.56 -17.39 -10.46
CA LYS A 99 4.57 -18.39 -10.93
C LYS A 99 5.15 -19.43 -11.88
N GLY A 100 6.48 -19.44 -12.07
CA GLY A 100 7.18 -20.44 -12.91
C GLY A 100 7.32 -20.06 -14.39
N TYR A 101 6.82 -18.89 -14.82
CA TYR A 101 6.95 -18.50 -16.22
C TYR A 101 8.38 -18.06 -16.55
N VAL A 102 8.95 -18.61 -17.62
CA VAL A 102 10.22 -18.15 -18.18
C VAL A 102 9.94 -17.00 -19.14
N VAL A 103 10.15 -15.77 -18.68
CA VAL A 103 9.80 -14.58 -19.46
C VAL A 103 10.88 -13.53 -19.45
N ASN A 104 11.08 -12.89 -20.64
CA ASN A 104 11.99 -11.77 -20.79
C ASN A 104 11.28 -10.46 -20.42
N ARG A 105 11.89 -9.68 -19.52
CA ARG A 105 11.38 -8.37 -19.07
C ARG A 105 11.08 -7.40 -20.23
N LYS A 106 11.88 -7.43 -21.32
CA LYS A 106 11.66 -6.59 -22.50
C LYS A 106 10.35 -6.97 -23.21
N ARG A 107 10.00 -8.28 -23.27
CA ARG A 107 8.72 -8.76 -23.83
C ARG A 107 7.54 -8.23 -23.01
N VAL A 108 7.56 -8.42 -21.70
CA VAL A 108 6.52 -7.91 -20.79
C VAL A 108 6.34 -6.39 -20.94
N ALA A 109 7.44 -5.63 -20.95
CA ALA A 109 7.37 -4.18 -21.12
C ALA A 109 6.73 -3.76 -22.45
N ARG A 110 7.05 -4.46 -23.56
CA ARG A 110 6.50 -4.20 -24.88
C ARG A 110 5.00 -4.46 -24.95
N LEU A 111 4.54 -5.59 -24.39
CA LEU A 111 3.14 -5.96 -24.35
C LEU A 111 2.32 -5.00 -23.49
N LEU A 112 2.79 -4.70 -22.26
CA LEU A 112 2.11 -3.74 -21.39
C LEU A 112 2.03 -2.34 -22.00
N LYS A 113 3.05 -1.94 -22.79
CA LYS A 113 3.01 -0.69 -23.54
C LYS A 113 1.97 -0.72 -24.64
N ALA A 114 1.94 -1.80 -25.44
CA ALA A 114 0.98 -1.97 -26.52
C ALA A 114 -0.48 -1.97 -26.04
N TRP A 115 -0.72 -2.54 -24.84
CA TRP A 115 -2.05 -2.60 -24.23
C TRP A 115 -2.41 -1.40 -23.34
N GLY A 116 -1.57 -0.36 -23.29
CA GLY A 116 -1.84 0.86 -22.52
C GLY A 116 -1.71 0.71 -21.00
N PHE A 117 -1.16 -0.40 -20.48
CA PHE A 117 -0.98 -0.62 -19.03
C PHE A 117 0.23 0.08 -18.44
N LEU A 118 1.14 0.63 -19.25
CA LEU A 118 2.28 1.36 -18.71
C LEU A 118 1.90 2.79 -18.34
N ARG A 119 1.98 3.11 -17.07
CA ARG A 119 1.87 4.49 -16.58
C ARG A 119 3.07 5.32 -17.06
N ALA A 120 2.82 6.58 -17.37
CA ALA A 120 3.90 7.55 -17.59
C ALA A 120 4.81 7.58 -16.35
N ARG A 121 6.13 7.55 -16.56
CA ARG A 121 7.06 7.70 -15.45
C ARG A 121 6.87 9.07 -14.82
N PRO A 122 6.69 9.16 -13.50
CA PRO A 122 6.76 10.46 -12.84
C PRO A 122 8.12 11.09 -13.15
N LYS A 123 8.14 12.38 -13.41
CA LYS A 123 9.39 13.13 -13.59
C LYS A 123 10.28 12.87 -12.38
N ASN A 124 11.55 12.57 -12.63
CA ASN A 124 12.51 12.30 -11.58
C ASN A 124 12.50 13.43 -10.55
N HIS A 125 11.98 13.14 -9.37
CA HIS A 125 12.26 13.99 -8.22
C HIS A 125 13.71 13.72 -7.78
N PRO A 126 14.46 14.74 -7.40
CA PRO A 126 15.79 14.53 -6.84
C PRO A 126 15.66 13.54 -5.67
N LYS A 127 16.52 12.53 -5.68
CA LYS A 127 16.58 11.58 -4.57
C LYS A 127 17.01 12.36 -3.34
N ALA A 128 16.22 12.27 -2.27
CA ALA A 128 16.65 12.76 -0.98
C ALA A 128 17.99 12.09 -0.63
N GLN A 129 19.00 12.88 -0.29
CA GLN A 129 20.33 12.40 0.11
C GLN A 129 20.33 12.09 1.61
N GLY A 130 19.35 11.28 2.08
CA GLY A 130 19.34 10.77 3.44
C GLY A 130 20.45 9.75 3.66
N ARG A 131 21.06 9.75 4.86
CA ARG A 131 21.94 8.66 5.25
C ARG A 131 21.14 7.37 5.34
N PRO A 132 21.56 6.27 4.68
CA PRO A 132 20.86 5.00 4.80
C PRO A 132 20.87 4.53 6.27
N PHE A 133 19.73 4.02 6.75
CA PHE A 133 19.70 3.34 8.03
C PHE A 133 20.56 2.08 7.95
N ASN A 134 21.49 1.91 8.87
CA ASN A 134 22.23 0.67 9.00
C ASN A 134 21.41 -0.28 9.89
N ILE A 135 20.51 -1.04 9.28
CA ILE A 135 19.64 -2.00 9.94
C ILE A 135 20.16 -3.38 9.58
N THR A 136 20.56 -4.15 10.57
CA THR A 136 21.27 -5.41 10.38
C THR A 136 20.41 -6.63 10.59
N ARG A 137 19.30 -6.51 11.34
CA ARG A 137 18.41 -7.63 11.70
C ARG A 137 16.96 -7.19 11.83
N SER A 138 16.04 -8.17 11.77
CA SER A 138 14.63 -7.96 12.07
C SER A 138 14.43 -7.51 13.51
N ASN A 139 13.38 -6.74 13.74
CA ASN A 139 12.99 -6.21 15.05
C ASN A 139 13.99 -5.23 15.69
N GLU A 140 14.97 -4.71 14.95
CA GLU A 140 15.89 -3.67 15.41
C GLU A 140 15.26 -2.28 15.34
N LEU A 141 14.67 -1.95 14.19
CA LEU A 141 14.01 -0.69 13.93
C LEU A 141 12.65 -0.89 13.27
N TRP A 142 11.61 -0.45 13.93
CA TRP A 142 10.28 -0.31 13.37
C TRP A 142 9.97 1.14 13.07
N GLN A 143 9.13 1.38 12.06
CA GLN A 143 8.54 2.68 11.80
C GLN A 143 7.02 2.58 11.87
N THR A 144 6.40 3.61 12.42
CA THR A 144 4.94 3.74 12.46
C THR A 144 4.51 5.13 12.05
N ASP A 145 3.36 5.19 11.44
CA ASP A 145 2.68 6.42 11.07
C ASP A 145 1.22 6.12 10.77
N MET A 146 0.42 7.15 10.50
CA MET A 146 -0.98 7.06 10.18
C MET A 146 -1.30 7.75 8.87
N THR A 147 -2.25 7.21 8.13
CA THR A 147 -2.81 7.86 6.95
C THR A 147 -4.32 7.78 6.94
N SER A 148 -4.98 8.79 6.37
CA SER A 148 -6.43 8.81 6.21
C SER A 148 -6.86 8.22 4.86
N VAL A 149 -7.99 7.52 4.88
CA VAL A 149 -8.67 6.93 3.73
C VAL A 149 -10.11 7.41 3.73
N TRP A 150 -10.61 7.86 2.60
CA TRP A 150 -12.01 8.25 2.48
C TRP A 150 -12.89 7.03 2.24
N CYS A 151 -13.89 6.84 3.12
CA CYS A 151 -14.78 5.69 3.16
C CYS A 151 -16.24 6.03 2.79
N GLY A 152 -16.43 6.89 1.81
CA GLY A 152 -17.77 7.22 1.30
C GLY A 152 -18.71 7.84 2.32
N GLU A 153 -19.81 7.14 2.65
CA GLU A 153 -20.84 7.64 3.57
C GLU A 153 -20.35 7.72 5.02
N ASP A 154 -19.41 6.84 5.39
CA ASP A 154 -18.85 6.77 6.74
C ASP A 154 -17.74 7.81 7.00
N GLY A 155 -17.36 8.60 5.99
CA GLY A 155 -16.38 9.67 6.12
C GLY A 155 -14.93 9.17 6.12
N TRP A 156 -14.11 9.67 7.06
CA TRP A 156 -12.70 9.33 7.11
C TRP A 156 -12.42 8.10 7.96
N GLY A 157 -11.75 7.10 7.38
CA GLY A 157 -11.05 6.04 8.08
C GLY A 157 -9.58 6.41 8.29
N TYR A 158 -8.98 5.90 9.36
CA TYR A 158 -7.59 6.15 9.75
C TYR A 158 -6.84 4.83 9.82
N PHE A 159 -5.89 4.65 8.93
CA PHE A 159 -5.05 3.47 8.85
C PHE A 159 -3.71 3.75 9.50
N THR A 160 -3.40 3.04 10.58
CA THR A 160 -2.10 3.03 11.24
C THR A 160 -1.38 1.75 10.91
N ALA A 161 -0.10 1.83 10.61
CA ALA A 161 0.72 0.65 10.35
C ALA A 161 2.07 0.72 11.05
N VAL A 162 2.61 -0.44 11.37
CA VAL A 162 3.96 -0.64 11.87
C VAL A 162 4.71 -1.52 10.88
N ILE A 163 5.80 -1.02 10.34
CA ILE A 163 6.69 -1.75 9.43
C ILE A 163 8.00 -2.10 10.12
N ASP A 164 8.46 -3.33 9.95
CA ASP A 164 9.85 -3.68 10.24
C ASP A 164 10.75 -3.14 9.12
N CYS A 165 11.72 -2.33 9.49
CA CYS A 165 12.58 -1.66 8.51
C CYS A 165 13.63 -2.58 7.89
N PHE A 166 13.86 -3.78 8.40
CA PHE A 166 14.78 -4.77 7.85
C PHE A 166 14.10 -5.55 6.71
N ASP A 167 13.07 -6.31 7.03
CA ASP A 167 12.39 -7.20 6.08
C ASP A 167 11.22 -6.55 5.32
N ARG A 168 10.86 -5.30 5.67
CA ARG A 168 9.77 -4.52 5.07
C ARG A 168 8.36 -5.08 5.35
N SER A 169 8.22 -6.04 6.28
CA SER A 169 6.92 -6.58 6.66
C SER A 169 6.09 -5.52 7.39
N ILE A 170 4.82 -5.42 7.05
CA ILE A 170 3.84 -4.73 7.88
C ILE A 170 3.45 -5.73 8.97
N ILE A 171 3.98 -5.52 10.17
CA ILE A 171 3.87 -6.46 11.30
C ILE A 171 2.75 -6.11 12.26
N GLY A 172 2.21 -4.90 12.17
CA GLY A 172 1.08 -4.47 12.96
C GLY A 172 0.31 -3.37 12.24
N TRP A 173 -0.99 -3.34 12.45
CA TRP A 173 -1.86 -2.33 11.85
C TRP A 173 -3.16 -2.17 12.62
N SER A 174 -3.83 -1.04 12.40
CA SER A 174 -5.21 -0.80 12.81
C SER A 174 -5.90 0.08 11.78
N PHE A 175 -7.19 -0.14 11.56
CA PHE A 175 -8.01 0.72 10.72
C PHE A 175 -9.29 1.08 11.49
N THR A 176 -9.49 2.36 11.76
CA THR A 176 -10.54 2.85 12.64
C THR A 176 -11.22 4.07 12.03
N ASN A 177 -12.45 4.33 12.42
CA ASN A 177 -13.20 5.53 12.01
C ASN A 177 -12.94 6.74 12.94
N ARG A 178 -12.02 6.60 13.90
CA ARG A 178 -11.64 7.65 14.85
C ARG A 178 -10.14 7.82 14.91
N CYS A 179 -9.70 9.06 15.12
CA CYS A 179 -8.29 9.42 15.22
C CYS A 179 -7.96 9.85 16.65
N ARG A 180 -8.02 8.92 17.60
CA ARG A 180 -7.67 9.17 19.01
C ARG A 180 -6.34 8.53 19.33
N ALA A 181 -5.60 9.06 20.31
CA ALA A 181 -4.33 8.51 20.72
C ALA A 181 -4.37 7.01 21.07
N LYS A 182 -5.48 6.54 21.67
CA LYS A 182 -5.68 5.12 22.00
C LYS A 182 -5.87 4.22 20.78
N ASP A 183 -6.25 4.77 19.63
CA ASP A 183 -6.53 4.01 18.42
C ASP A 183 -5.23 3.61 17.68
N PHE A 184 -4.07 4.10 18.15
CA PHE A 184 -2.74 3.79 17.61
C PHE A 184 -2.04 2.64 18.36
N SER A 185 -2.34 2.44 19.64
CA SER A 185 -1.74 1.38 20.46
C SER A 185 -2.01 -0.04 19.94
N PRO A 186 -3.20 -0.38 19.36
CA PRO A 186 -3.45 -1.72 18.83
C PRO A 186 -2.46 -2.14 17.75
N ALA A 187 -2.07 -1.23 16.85
CA ALA A 187 -1.08 -1.54 15.81
C ALA A 187 0.29 -1.91 16.40
N MET A 188 0.72 -1.21 17.45
CA MET A 188 1.97 -1.50 18.17
C MET A 188 1.88 -2.83 18.93
N THR A 189 0.78 -3.09 19.62
CA THR A 189 0.55 -4.36 20.33
C THR A 189 0.51 -5.55 19.37
N MET A 190 -0.15 -5.40 18.23
CA MET A 190 -0.16 -6.41 17.17
C MET A 190 1.23 -6.67 16.62
N ALA A 191 2.01 -5.61 16.38
CA ALA A 191 3.40 -5.72 15.92
C ALA A 191 4.27 -6.50 16.91
N TRP A 192 4.10 -6.22 18.20
CA TRP A 192 4.80 -6.93 19.27
C TRP A 192 4.42 -8.42 19.29
N ALA A 193 3.12 -8.74 19.31
CA ALA A 193 2.65 -10.12 19.31
C ALA A 193 3.11 -10.90 18.07
N HIS A 194 3.16 -10.25 16.90
CA HIS A 194 3.67 -10.85 15.67
C HIS A 194 5.18 -11.10 15.73
N ALA A 195 5.95 -10.18 16.31
CA ALA A 195 7.40 -10.29 16.41
C ALA A 195 7.83 -11.31 17.47
N PHE A 196 7.08 -11.42 18.56
CA PHE A 196 7.41 -12.24 19.73
C PHE A 196 6.22 -13.12 20.17
N PRO A 197 5.81 -14.10 19.36
CA PRO A 197 4.61 -14.90 19.62
C PRO A 197 4.70 -15.76 20.89
N TYR A 198 5.90 -16.06 21.35
CA TYR A 198 6.16 -16.83 22.57
C TYR A 198 6.68 -15.98 23.74
N GLY A 199 6.52 -14.67 23.63
CA GLY A 199 7.17 -13.73 24.53
C GLY A 199 8.62 -13.42 24.08
N ARG A 200 9.19 -12.40 24.71
CA ARG A 200 10.56 -12.01 24.45
C ARG A 200 11.50 -12.88 25.29
N ASP A 201 12.48 -13.49 24.64
CA ASP A 201 13.56 -14.14 25.36
C ASP A 201 14.42 -13.08 26.06
N THR A 202 14.54 -13.16 27.37
CA THR A 202 15.22 -12.16 28.21
C THR A 202 16.73 -12.18 28.04
N GLU A 203 17.28 -13.26 27.45
CA GLU A 203 18.71 -13.40 27.19
C GLU A 203 19.15 -12.68 25.90
N GLU A 204 18.25 -12.44 24.95
CA GLU A 204 18.54 -11.63 23.78
C GLU A 204 18.25 -10.15 24.06
N GLU A 205 19.28 -9.32 24.17
CA GLU A 205 19.19 -7.85 24.28
C GLU A 205 18.71 -7.18 22.98
N ILE A 206 17.63 -7.66 22.36
CA ILE A 206 17.03 -6.95 21.24
C ILE A 206 16.15 -5.83 21.78
N THR A 207 16.67 -4.63 21.85
CA THR A 207 15.86 -3.46 22.14
C THR A 207 15.18 -3.00 20.84
N VAL A 208 13.89 -3.29 20.69
CA VAL A 208 13.09 -2.77 19.58
C VAL A 208 13.00 -1.26 19.67
N THR A 209 13.42 -0.57 18.62
CA THR A 209 13.21 0.87 18.50
C THR A 209 12.03 1.15 17.57
N LEU A 210 10.96 1.79 18.07
CA LEU A 210 9.83 2.24 17.27
C LEU A 210 9.95 3.71 16.95
N ARG A 211 10.17 4.04 15.69
CA ARG A 211 10.26 5.42 15.22
C ARG A 211 8.91 5.91 14.70
N HIS A 212 8.59 7.14 15.08
CA HIS A 212 7.38 7.84 14.68
C HIS A 212 7.66 9.31 14.36
N ASP A 213 6.73 9.98 13.73
CA ASP A 213 6.76 11.43 13.51
C ASP A 213 6.49 12.22 14.81
N ASN A 214 6.36 13.54 14.70
CA ASN A 214 6.06 14.41 15.83
C ASN A 214 4.54 14.59 16.06
N GLY A 215 3.70 13.72 15.54
CA GLY A 215 2.24 13.77 15.72
C GLY A 215 1.84 13.71 17.20
N THR A 216 0.82 14.47 17.58
CA THR A 216 0.35 14.56 18.97
C THR A 216 -0.15 13.23 19.52
N GLN A 217 -0.64 12.34 18.66
CA GLN A 217 -1.11 11.00 19.00
C GLN A 217 0.00 10.15 19.63
N PHE A 218 1.23 10.25 19.12
CA PHE A 218 2.39 9.48 19.61
C PHE A 218 3.01 10.07 20.86
N THR A 219 2.59 11.27 21.27
CA THR A 219 3.06 11.93 22.50
C THR A 219 2.17 11.69 23.70
N SER A 220 1.02 11.03 23.53
CA SER A 220 0.07 10.73 24.60
C SER A 220 0.69 9.80 25.65
N GLU A 221 0.32 9.99 26.92
CA GLU A 221 0.80 9.13 28.00
C GLU A 221 0.35 7.67 27.81
N HIS A 222 -0.87 7.45 27.33
CA HIS A 222 -1.35 6.11 27.01
C HIS A 222 -0.44 5.39 26.01
N TYR A 223 -0.04 6.05 24.92
CA TYR A 223 0.83 5.45 23.91
C TYR A 223 2.23 5.14 24.47
N ARG A 224 2.77 6.08 25.28
CA ARG A 224 4.08 5.91 25.93
C ARG A 224 4.06 4.80 26.99
N SER A 225 2.99 4.69 27.78
CA SER A 225 2.82 3.61 28.74
C SER A 225 2.77 2.26 28.02
N SER A 226 1.94 2.12 26.99
CA SER A 226 1.88 0.89 26.19
C SER A 226 3.24 0.50 25.62
N ALA A 227 4.04 1.45 25.14
CA ALA A 227 5.39 1.16 24.63
C ALA A 227 6.34 0.70 25.75
N ARG A 228 6.28 1.32 26.94
CA ARG A 228 7.06 0.90 28.11
C ARG A 228 6.72 -0.51 28.57
N ASP A 229 5.42 -0.81 28.64
CA ASP A 229 4.91 -2.13 29.06
C ASP A 229 5.39 -3.24 28.12
N LEU A 230 5.55 -2.93 26.82
CA LEU A 230 6.10 -3.83 25.81
C LEU A 230 7.63 -3.80 25.71
N GLY A 231 8.32 -2.96 26.49
CA GLY A 231 9.77 -2.80 26.41
C GLY A 231 10.25 -2.19 25.07
N ILE A 232 9.40 -1.40 24.40
CA ILE A 232 9.72 -0.73 23.14
C ILE A 232 10.30 0.64 23.40
N LYS A 233 11.47 0.92 22.81
CA LYS A 233 12.09 2.25 22.85
C LYS A 233 11.48 3.15 21.80
N LEU A 234 10.81 4.23 22.19
CA LEU A 234 10.29 5.23 21.27
C LEU A 234 11.39 6.16 20.77
N SER A 235 11.42 6.42 19.47
CA SER A 235 12.32 7.34 18.79
C SER A 235 11.54 8.31 17.93
N ARG A 236 11.79 9.60 18.05
CA ARG A 236 11.16 10.63 17.20
C ARG A 236 12.01 10.94 16.00
N THR A 237 11.37 11.20 14.88
CA THR A 237 12.04 11.78 13.72
C THR A 237 12.50 13.20 14.06
N ALA A 238 13.75 13.52 13.72
CA ALA A 238 14.27 14.87 13.95
C ALA A 238 13.47 15.91 13.13
N TYR A 239 13.30 17.08 13.70
CA TYR A 239 12.57 18.17 13.03
C TYR A 239 13.24 18.52 11.69
N ARG A 240 12.46 18.59 10.60
CA ARG A 240 12.91 18.84 9.20
C ARG A 240 13.84 17.77 8.61
N HIS A 241 13.83 16.53 9.11
CA HIS A 241 14.48 15.39 8.48
C HIS A 241 13.44 14.43 7.87
N PRO A 242 12.97 14.66 6.63
CA PRO A 242 11.94 13.85 5.99
C PRO A 242 12.34 12.38 5.79
N ASP A 243 13.64 12.09 5.76
CA ASP A 243 14.14 10.72 5.58
C ASP A 243 13.93 9.84 6.82
N GLY A 244 13.54 10.44 7.96
CA GLY A 244 13.39 9.72 9.23
C GLY A 244 12.30 8.65 9.21
N ASN A 245 11.25 8.81 8.39
CA ASN A 245 10.09 7.91 8.31
C ASN A 245 9.85 7.35 6.89
N ALA A 246 10.90 7.36 6.06
CA ALA A 246 10.80 7.08 4.62
C ALA A 246 10.23 5.70 4.28
N PHE A 247 10.39 4.69 5.14
CA PHE A 247 9.89 3.34 4.87
C PHE A 247 8.37 3.28 5.01
N ILE A 248 7.81 3.81 6.10
CA ILE A 248 6.36 3.81 6.31
C ILE A 248 5.65 4.76 5.34
N GLU A 249 6.25 5.93 5.00
CA GLU A 249 5.73 6.82 3.97
C GLU A 249 5.63 6.13 2.61
N ARG A 250 6.64 5.30 2.28
CA ARG A 250 6.63 4.50 1.06
C ARG A 250 5.55 3.43 1.07
N VAL A 251 5.30 2.79 2.21
CA VAL A 251 4.19 1.84 2.40
C VAL A 251 2.87 2.52 2.12
N PHE A 252 2.60 3.67 2.74
CA PHE A 252 1.34 4.39 2.56
C PHE A 252 1.14 4.88 1.12
N ARG A 253 2.20 5.37 0.48
CA ARG A 253 2.13 5.70 -0.94
C ARG A 253 1.75 4.48 -1.76
N THR A 254 2.38 3.33 -1.50
CA THR A 254 2.10 2.09 -2.22
C THR A 254 0.66 1.63 -2.00
N MET A 255 0.17 1.67 -0.75
CA MET A 255 -1.22 1.36 -0.42
C MET A 255 -2.20 2.28 -1.17
N LYS A 256 -1.93 3.58 -1.15
CA LYS A 256 -2.77 4.55 -1.86
C LYS A 256 -2.79 4.34 -3.36
N GLU A 257 -1.64 4.05 -3.96
CA GLU A 257 -1.52 3.78 -5.41
C GLU A 257 -2.17 2.45 -5.83
N GLU A 258 -2.09 1.43 -4.98
CA GLU A 258 -2.49 0.05 -5.31
C GLU A 258 -3.91 -0.29 -4.84
N ALA A 259 -4.38 0.27 -3.70
CA ALA A 259 -5.66 -0.09 -3.10
C ALA A 259 -6.64 1.07 -2.90
N VAL A 260 -6.17 2.31 -2.66
CA VAL A 260 -7.09 3.39 -2.29
C VAL A 260 -7.50 4.22 -3.50
N TRP A 261 -6.53 4.74 -4.27
CA TRP A 261 -6.85 5.62 -5.40
C TRP A 261 -7.56 4.96 -6.60
N PRO A 262 -7.36 3.65 -6.84
CA PRO A 262 -8.12 2.96 -7.88
C PRO A 262 -9.59 2.70 -7.52
N ASN A 263 -9.98 2.83 -6.25
CA ASN A 263 -11.31 2.49 -5.75
C ASN A 263 -12.05 3.73 -5.22
N ASP A 264 -13.37 3.76 -5.45
CA ASP A 264 -14.31 4.71 -4.86
C ASP A 264 -15.14 3.96 -3.80
N PHE A 265 -14.64 3.90 -2.57
CA PHE A 265 -15.32 3.21 -1.48
C PHE A 265 -16.64 3.88 -1.12
N LEU A 266 -17.68 3.08 -0.93
CA LEU A 266 -18.99 3.54 -0.49
C LEU A 266 -19.13 3.53 1.03
N SER A 267 -18.36 2.68 1.72
CA SER A 267 -18.41 2.50 3.17
C SER A 267 -17.03 2.22 3.77
N PHE A 268 -16.97 2.26 5.09
CA PHE A 268 -15.79 1.85 5.86
C PHE A 268 -15.45 0.37 5.64
N ASP A 269 -16.46 -0.49 5.57
CA ASP A 269 -16.29 -1.93 5.39
C ASP A 269 -15.66 -2.25 4.02
N GLU A 270 -16.08 -1.58 2.95
CA GLU A 270 -15.46 -1.74 1.63
C GLU A 270 -13.98 -1.31 1.63
N ALA A 271 -13.68 -0.20 2.29
CA ALA A 271 -12.30 0.26 2.44
C ALA A 271 -11.46 -0.70 3.27
N PHE A 272 -12.04 -1.23 4.37
CA PHE A 272 -11.40 -2.22 5.22
C PHE A 272 -11.06 -3.48 4.45
N GLU A 273 -12.01 -4.07 3.72
CA GLU A 273 -11.80 -5.27 2.92
C GLU A 273 -10.69 -5.07 1.86
N ALA A 274 -10.72 -3.96 1.14
CA ALA A 274 -9.70 -3.65 0.14
C ALA A 274 -8.30 -3.50 0.75
N ILE A 275 -8.20 -2.88 1.92
CA ILE A 275 -6.93 -2.72 2.64
C ILE A 275 -6.43 -4.09 3.14
N MET A 276 -7.31 -4.98 3.63
CA MET A 276 -6.92 -6.32 4.08
C MET A 276 -6.37 -7.17 2.93
N ILE A 277 -7.04 -7.17 1.79
CA ILE A 277 -6.56 -7.86 0.58
C ILE A 277 -5.20 -7.30 0.15
N TRP A 278 -5.03 -5.97 0.20
CA TRP A 278 -3.77 -5.34 -0.13
C TRP A 278 -2.65 -5.69 0.86
N LEU A 279 -2.94 -5.74 2.16
CA LEU A 279 -1.96 -6.13 3.20
C LEU A 279 -1.43 -7.54 2.99
N ASP A 280 -2.33 -8.47 2.67
CA ASP A 280 -1.94 -9.85 2.35
C ASP A 280 -1.05 -9.90 1.11
N ASP A 281 -1.47 -9.24 0.01
CA ASP A 281 -0.64 -9.13 -1.20
C ASP A 281 0.71 -8.48 -0.91
N TYR A 282 0.75 -7.40 -0.11
CA TYR A 282 1.96 -6.66 0.22
C TYR A 282 2.99 -7.54 0.95
N ASN A 283 2.57 -8.28 1.95
CA ASN A 283 3.46 -9.11 2.76
C ASN A 283 3.83 -10.43 2.08
N ASN A 284 2.88 -11.08 1.40
CA ASN A 284 3.00 -12.48 0.99
C ASN A 284 3.22 -12.69 -0.51
N GLU A 285 2.73 -11.78 -1.36
CA GLU A 285 2.73 -11.99 -2.81
C GLU A 285 3.53 -10.93 -3.59
N ARG A 286 3.63 -9.72 -3.06
CA ARG A 286 4.22 -8.60 -3.76
C ARG A 286 5.74 -8.66 -3.74
N PRO A 287 6.42 -8.72 -4.92
CA PRO A 287 7.87 -8.67 -4.97
C PRO A 287 8.40 -7.27 -4.63
N HIS A 288 9.46 -7.19 -3.83
CA HIS A 288 10.10 -5.95 -3.42
C HIS A 288 11.50 -5.83 -4.03
N ASP A 289 11.74 -4.78 -4.82
CA ASP A 289 13.04 -4.53 -5.46
C ASP A 289 14.18 -4.45 -4.42
N SER A 290 13.91 -3.85 -3.25
CA SER A 290 14.89 -3.72 -2.15
C SER A 290 15.21 -5.04 -1.45
N LEU A 291 14.40 -6.08 -1.65
CA LEU A 291 14.57 -7.40 -1.10
C LEU A 291 15.01 -8.44 -2.15
N GLY A 292 15.47 -7.98 -3.32
CA GLY A 292 15.86 -8.85 -4.42
C GLY A 292 14.69 -9.62 -5.02
N ASP A 293 13.57 -8.96 -5.23
CA ASP A 293 12.31 -9.52 -5.76
C ASP A 293 11.64 -10.58 -4.83
N ARG A 294 12.11 -10.71 -3.58
CA ARG A 294 11.44 -11.52 -2.56
C ARG A 294 10.29 -10.73 -1.92
N THR A 295 9.37 -11.44 -1.28
CA THR A 295 8.34 -10.84 -0.44
C THR A 295 8.87 -10.56 0.98
N PRO A 296 8.25 -9.64 1.73
CA PRO A 296 8.56 -9.44 3.14
C PRO A 296 8.52 -10.73 3.97
N SER A 297 7.46 -11.54 3.80
CA SER A 297 7.29 -12.80 4.53
C SER A 297 8.40 -13.82 4.23
N GLU A 298 8.88 -13.92 2.98
CA GLU A 298 10.00 -14.80 2.63
C GLU A 298 11.30 -14.37 3.29
N VAL A 299 11.56 -13.06 3.37
CA VAL A 299 12.77 -12.55 4.05
C VAL A 299 12.68 -12.82 5.54
N ARG A 300 11.52 -12.57 6.15
CA ARG A 300 11.29 -12.81 7.56
C ARG A 300 11.40 -14.28 7.94
N ALA A 301 10.82 -15.18 7.15
CA ALA A 301 10.93 -16.63 7.35
C ALA A 301 12.39 -17.11 7.30
N ALA A 302 13.16 -16.63 6.31
CA ALA A 302 14.58 -16.99 6.19
C ALA A 302 15.43 -16.56 7.40
N VAL A 303 15.08 -15.44 8.06
CA VAL A 303 15.75 -15.00 9.28
C VAL A 303 15.41 -15.92 10.46
N LEU A 304 14.13 -16.29 10.61
CA LEU A 304 13.69 -17.19 11.68
C LEU A 304 14.29 -18.60 11.55
N ASP A 305 14.43 -19.13 10.33
CA ASP A 305 15.04 -20.43 10.10
C ASP A 305 16.54 -20.42 10.40
N ASN A 306 17.25 -19.34 10.09
CA ASN A 306 18.67 -19.20 10.44
C ASN A 306 18.90 -19.17 11.96
N HIS A 307 18.00 -18.58 12.73
CA HIS A 307 18.09 -18.60 14.21
C HIS A 307 17.86 -20.00 14.77
N LYS A 308 16.94 -20.80 14.21
CA LYS A 308 16.71 -22.19 14.63
C LYS A 308 17.89 -23.12 14.34
N THR A 309 18.66 -22.82 13.29
CA THR A 309 19.81 -23.65 12.88
C THR A 309 21.09 -23.30 13.66
N ALA A 310 21.13 -22.10 14.28
CA ALA A 310 22.27 -21.61 15.05
C ALA A 310 22.17 -21.86 16.56
N ALA A 311 21.00 -22.33 17.03
CA ALA A 311 20.73 -22.75 18.41
C ALA A 311 20.78 -24.25 18.54
#